data_015ec595ad55cd80153711902e5d71c4
#
_entry.id   015ec595ad55cd80153711902e5d71c4
#
_cell.length_a   1.000
_cell.length_b   1.000
_cell.length_c   1.000
_cell.angle_alpha   90.00
_cell.angle_beta   90.00
_cell.angle_gamma   90.00
#
_symmetry.space_group_name_H-M   'P 1'
#
loop_
_entity.id
_entity.type
_entity.pdbx_description
1 polymer ?
#
loop_
_entity_poly.entity_id
_entity_poly.type
_entity_poly.pdbx_seq_one_letter_code
_entity_poly.pdbx_strand_id
1 'polypeptide(L)'
;QLFLFDEPVSILLRHYKTDWWSERSSSWIDEAVPDTEPLLEPLSHVFRAIAAGKLAVVNPFGSVVTQNKRMMAFFWEHIHRFSESAQETIKAFVPVTFRLESLHAELLRAKRAEWVLKSAYGAEGDQVVIGALTDEATWNESLEKARPGLWIAQRYFDVEVDSEGMNVNLGVFVVGGKSAGLFARKQKGPTDGSALSVPVVIS
;
A
#
# COMPACT_ATOMS: atom_id res chain seq x y z
N GLN A 1 23.36 -20.20 -5.82
CA GLN A 1 22.20 -21.05 -6.01
C GLN A 1 21.44 -21.12 -4.67
N LEU A 2 20.12 -20.96 -4.70
CA LEU A 2 19.25 -21.28 -3.58
C LEU A 2 18.75 -22.72 -3.72
N PHE A 3 18.53 -23.36 -2.59
CA PHE A 3 17.96 -24.70 -2.51
C PHE A 3 16.77 -24.69 -1.55
N LEU A 4 15.76 -25.49 -1.85
CA LEU A 4 14.65 -25.83 -0.98
C LEU A 4 14.58 -27.36 -0.91
N PHE A 5 14.82 -27.93 0.26
CA PHE A 5 14.90 -29.38 0.45
C PHE A 5 15.82 -30.07 -0.58
N ASP A 6 17.05 -29.56 -0.72
CA ASP A 6 18.08 -30.05 -1.65
C ASP A 6 17.79 -29.84 -3.15
N GLU A 7 16.61 -29.30 -3.50
CA GLU A 7 16.27 -28.97 -4.89
C GLU A 7 16.68 -27.53 -5.23
N PRO A 8 17.32 -27.30 -6.38
CA PRO A 8 17.73 -25.96 -6.77
C PRO A 8 16.53 -25.09 -7.17
N VAL A 9 16.44 -23.91 -6.58
CA VAL A 9 15.40 -22.92 -6.90
C VAL A 9 15.94 -21.89 -7.87
N SER A 10 15.28 -21.72 -9.02
CA SER A 10 15.61 -20.71 -10.05
C SER A 10 14.57 -19.61 -10.16
N ILE A 11 13.36 -19.81 -9.63
CA ILE A 11 12.27 -18.82 -9.61
C ILE A 11 11.68 -18.79 -8.20
N LEU A 12 11.51 -17.57 -7.66
CA LEU A 12 10.86 -17.32 -6.38
C LEU A 12 9.62 -16.45 -6.62
N LEU A 13 8.44 -16.96 -6.27
CA LEU A 13 7.25 -16.14 -6.15
C LEU A 13 7.21 -15.52 -4.74
N ARG A 14 7.39 -14.23 -4.65
CA ARG A 14 7.41 -13.51 -3.38
C ARG A 14 6.06 -12.88 -3.08
N HIS A 15 5.42 -13.31 -2.01
CA HIS A 15 4.23 -12.67 -1.44
C HIS A 15 4.58 -11.78 -0.23
N TYR A 16 5.56 -12.19 0.57
CA TYR A 16 5.99 -11.45 1.76
C TYR A 16 6.46 -10.04 1.41
N LYS A 17 5.98 -9.03 2.13
CA LYS A 17 6.26 -7.62 1.84
C LYS A 17 7.74 -7.30 2.08
N THR A 18 8.30 -6.44 1.23
CA THR A 18 9.74 -6.12 1.30
C THR A 18 10.12 -5.43 2.62
N ASP A 19 9.28 -4.53 3.12
CA ASP A 19 9.50 -3.82 4.38
C ASP A 19 9.46 -4.72 5.61
N TRP A 20 8.92 -5.93 5.50
CA TRP A 20 8.85 -6.90 6.61
C TRP A 20 10.11 -7.75 6.76
N TRP A 21 11.02 -7.74 5.78
CA TRP A 21 12.16 -8.65 5.77
C TRP A 21 13.29 -8.25 6.72
N SER A 22 13.50 -6.96 6.95
CA SER A 22 14.63 -6.48 7.76
C SER A 22 14.36 -5.23 8.58
N GLU A 23 13.25 -4.52 8.32
CA GLU A 23 12.99 -3.22 8.95
C GLU A 23 11.88 -3.25 10.00
N ARG A 24 11.13 -4.34 10.08
CA ARG A 24 10.02 -4.51 11.02
C ARG A 24 10.29 -5.65 11.97
N SER A 25 9.73 -5.52 13.17
CA SER A 25 9.54 -6.67 14.06
C SER A 25 8.73 -7.74 13.35
N SER A 26 8.93 -8.98 13.71
CA SER A 26 8.19 -10.11 13.18
C SER A 26 6.68 -9.83 13.14
N SER A 27 6.05 -10.18 12.03
CA SER A 27 4.60 -10.02 11.87
C SER A 27 3.80 -11.14 12.54
N TRP A 28 4.46 -12.21 12.94
CA TRP A 28 3.82 -13.43 13.47
C TRP A 28 4.24 -13.74 14.90
N ILE A 29 4.38 -12.69 15.69
CA ILE A 29 4.80 -12.81 17.09
C ILE A 29 3.77 -13.59 17.94
N ASP A 30 2.50 -13.57 17.48
CA ASP A 30 1.37 -14.22 18.18
C ASP A 30 1.05 -15.62 17.62
N GLU A 31 1.77 -16.08 16.61
CA GLU A 31 1.57 -17.37 15.98
C GLU A 31 2.17 -18.50 16.81
N ALA A 32 1.69 -19.74 16.60
CA ALA A 32 2.20 -20.94 17.30
C ALA A 32 3.70 -21.21 17.01
N VAL A 33 4.21 -20.71 15.88
CA VAL A 33 5.61 -20.67 15.53
C VAL A 33 5.98 -19.22 15.23
N PRO A 34 6.33 -18.43 16.25
CA PRO A 34 6.61 -17.03 16.06
C PRO A 34 7.90 -16.82 15.25
N ASP A 35 7.85 -15.94 14.27
CA ASP A 35 9.01 -15.42 13.58
C ASP A 35 9.67 -14.37 14.49
N THR A 36 10.64 -14.78 15.28
CA THR A 36 11.27 -13.96 16.32
C THR A 36 12.44 -13.13 15.83
N GLU A 37 12.89 -13.35 14.60
CA GLU A 37 14.07 -12.69 14.06
C GLU A 37 13.79 -12.06 12.69
N PRO A 38 14.38 -10.89 12.37
CA PRO A 38 14.34 -10.35 11.02
C PRO A 38 14.90 -11.36 10.01
N LEU A 39 14.27 -11.48 8.84
CA LEU A 39 14.70 -12.36 7.76
C LEU A 39 15.94 -11.83 7.00
N LEU A 40 16.87 -11.18 7.71
CA LEU A 40 18.03 -10.52 7.11
C LEU A 40 19.00 -11.51 6.46
N GLU A 41 19.29 -12.61 7.14
CA GLU A 41 20.20 -13.63 6.62
C GLU A 41 19.61 -14.36 5.40
N PRO A 42 18.39 -14.92 5.43
CA PRO A 42 17.74 -15.46 4.25
C PRO A 42 17.65 -14.47 3.10
N LEU A 43 17.34 -13.19 3.39
CA LEU A 43 17.27 -12.15 2.39
C LEU A 43 18.63 -11.90 1.71
N SER A 44 19.73 -11.92 2.46
CA SER A 44 21.08 -11.78 1.91
C SER A 44 21.44 -12.90 0.94
N HIS A 45 21.03 -14.13 1.21
CA HIS A 45 21.19 -15.27 0.30
C HIS A 45 20.36 -15.11 -0.98
N VAL A 46 19.13 -14.64 -0.85
CA VAL A 46 18.25 -14.32 -2.01
C VAL A 46 18.90 -13.25 -2.89
N PHE A 47 19.38 -12.14 -2.32
CA PHE A 47 20.03 -11.08 -3.09
C PHE A 47 21.31 -11.54 -3.79
N ARG A 48 22.13 -12.35 -3.13
CA ARG A 48 23.33 -12.93 -3.76
C ARG A 48 22.96 -13.84 -4.94
N ALA A 49 21.91 -14.64 -4.84
CA ALA A 49 21.44 -15.48 -5.91
C ALA A 49 20.90 -14.66 -7.10
N ILE A 50 20.17 -13.58 -6.83
CA ILE A 50 19.69 -12.63 -7.85
C ILE A 50 20.89 -11.96 -8.57
N ALA A 51 21.83 -11.41 -7.80
CA ALA A 51 23.01 -10.73 -8.35
C ALA A 51 23.88 -11.66 -9.20
N ALA A 52 23.91 -12.95 -8.88
CA ALA A 52 24.60 -13.98 -9.65
C ALA A 52 23.79 -14.47 -10.88
N GLY A 53 22.60 -13.93 -11.16
CA GLY A 53 21.72 -14.36 -12.25
C GLY A 53 21.15 -15.78 -12.10
N LYS A 54 21.15 -16.32 -10.88
CA LYS A 54 20.73 -17.70 -10.59
C LYS A 54 19.32 -17.80 -9.99
N LEU A 55 18.65 -16.65 -9.78
CA LEU A 55 17.31 -16.58 -9.23
C LEU A 55 16.54 -15.43 -9.88
N ALA A 56 15.40 -15.74 -10.47
CA ALA A 56 14.39 -14.75 -10.84
C ALA A 56 13.37 -14.60 -9.71
N VAL A 57 12.98 -13.36 -9.41
CA VAL A 57 11.97 -13.09 -8.37
C VAL A 57 10.76 -12.44 -9.00
N VAL A 58 9.61 -13.10 -8.89
CA VAL A 58 8.30 -12.54 -9.25
C VAL A 58 7.77 -11.77 -8.05
N ASN A 59 7.32 -10.57 -8.30
CA ASN A 59 7.23 -9.41 -7.41
C ASN A 59 8.64 -9.01 -6.94
N PRO A 60 9.42 -8.33 -7.79
CA PRO A 60 10.79 -7.93 -7.48
C PRO A 60 10.83 -7.02 -6.24
N PHE A 61 11.94 -7.04 -5.52
CA PHE A 61 12.08 -6.23 -4.29
C PHE A 61 11.93 -4.73 -4.54
N GLY A 62 12.27 -4.24 -5.73
CA GLY A 62 12.02 -2.86 -6.15
C GLY A 62 10.55 -2.43 -6.14
N SER A 63 9.60 -3.36 -6.08
CA SER A 63 8.17 -3.08 -5.95
C SER A 63 7.81 -2.35 -4.65
N VAL A 64 8.71 -2.31 -3.64
CA VAL A 64 8.55 -1.51 -2.43
C VAL A 64 8.32 -0.02 -2.75
N VAL A 65 8.91 0.48 -3.82
CA VAL A 65 8.72 1.87 -4.27
C VAL A 65 7.26 2.12 -4.68
N THR A 66 6.67 1.20 -5.43
CA THR A 66 5.26 1.33 -5.87
C THR A 66 4.26 0.99 -4.76
N GLN A 67 4.65 0.24 -3.76
CA GLN A 67 3.86 -0.02 -2.57
C GLN A 67 3.74 1.21 -1.66
N ASN A 68 4.72 2.09 -1.68
CA ASN A 68 4.76 3.29 -0.86
C ASN A 68 3.73 4.32 -1.34
N LYS A 69 2.75 4.65 -0.47
CA LYS A 69 1.69 5.62 -0.81
C LYS A 69 2.22 7.03 -1.09
N ARG A 70 3.45 7.36 -0.67
CA ARG A 70 4.12 8.62 -1.02
C ARG A 70 4.41 8.74 -2.54
N MET A 71 4.35 7.64 -3.29
CA MET A 71 4.37 7.70 -4.76
C MET A 71 3.18 8.48 -5.33
N MET A 72 1.99 8.40 -4.72
CA MET A 72 0.86 9.23 -5.14
C MET A 72 1.12 10.72 -4.88
N ALA A 73 1.74 11.04 -3.73
CA ALA A 73 2.15 12.43 -3.46
C ALA A 73 3.23 12.89 -4.45
N PHE A 74 4.20 12.05 -4.78
CA PHE A 74 5.21 12.36 -5.79
C PHE A 74 4.61 12.68 -7.15
N PHE A 75 3.58 11.95 -7.59
CA PHE A 75 2.88 12.24 -8.85
C PHE A 75 2.26 13.64 -8.85
N TRP A 76 1.63 14.05 -7.77
CA TRP A 76 1.01 15.37 -7.66
C TRP A 76 2.03 16.50 -7.48
N GLU A 77 3.01 16.31 -6.63
CA GLU A 77 4.06 17.33 -6.36
C GLU A 77 4.94 17.58 -7.58
N HIS A 78 5.07 16.60 -8.47
CA HIS A 78 5.92 16.68 -9.66
C HIS A 78 5.16 16.48 -10.97
N ILE A 79 3.87 16.76 -10.98
CA ILE A 79 2.99 16.49 -12.13
C ILE A 79 3.51 17.10 -13.43
N HIS A 80 4.14 18.27 -13.36
CA HIS A 80 4.73 18.96 -14.50
C HIS A 80 5.91 18.22 -15.16
N ARG A 81 6.46 17.19 -14.52
CA ARG A 81 7.56 16.37 -15.05
C ARG A 81 7.08 15.19 -15.89
N PHE A 82 5.80 14.94 -15.92
CA PHE A 82 5.21 13.83 -16.67
C PHE A 82 4.70 14.33 -18.03
N SER A 83 4.57 13.40 -19.01
CA SER A 83 3.94 13.69 -20.29
C SER A 83 2.50 14.14 -20.11
N GLU A 84 1.93 14.85 -21.07
CA GLU A 84 0.54 15.34 -21.01
C GLU A 84 -0.45 14.18 -20.75
N SER A 85 -0.32 13.07 -21.47
CA SER A 85 -1.16 11.90 -21.27
C SER A 85 -1.03 11.29 -19.86
N ALA A 86 0.18 11.26 -19.29
CA ALA A 86 0.38 10.81 -17.92
C ALA A 86 -0.23 11.79 -16.90
N GLN A 87 -0.13 13.11 -17.15
CA GLN A 87 -0.77 14.13 -16.30
C GLN A 87 -2.29 13.98 -16.30
N GLU A 88 -2.91 13.73 -17.46
CA GLU A 88 -4.35 13.48 -17.58
C GLU A 88 -4.75 12.22 -16.80
N THR A 89 -3.97 11.13 -16.92
CA THR A 89 -4.19 9.91 -16.17
C THR A 89 -4.08 10.13 -14.66
N ILE A 90 -3.05 10.85 -14.21
CA ILE A 90 -2.89 11.18 -12.78
C ILE A 90 -4.10 11.97 -12.27
N LYS A 91 -4.51 13.01 -13.00
CA LYS A 91 -5.65 13.86 -12.62
C LYS A 91 -6.97 13.10 -12.58
N ALA A 92 -7.15 12.14 -13.48
CA ALA A 92 -8.40 11.37 -13.60
C ALA A 92 -8.50 10.24 -12.55
N PHE A 93 -7.39 9.58 -12.20
CA PHE A 93 -7.44 8.32 -11.46
C PHE A 93 -6.67 8.32 -10.13
N VAL A 94 -5.83 9.30 -9.86
CA VAL A 94 -5.09 9.37 -8.60
C VAL A 94 -5.69 10.46 -7.72
N PRO A 95 -6.28 10.14 -6.57
CA PRO A 95 -6.78 11.16 -5.66
C PRO A 95 -5.68 12.14 -5.26
N VAL A 96 -6.02 13.43 -5.16
CA VAL A 96 -5.06 14.47 -4.77
C VAL A 96 -4.40 14.10 -3.46
N THR A 97 -3.09 13.94 -3.48
CA THR A 97 -2.30 13.41 -2.37
C THR A 97 -1.05 14.27 -2.16
N PHE A 98 -0.74 14.54 -0.91
CA PHE A 98 0.46 15.26 -0.50
C PHE A 98 1.20 14.49 0.59
N ARG A 99 2.51 14.70 0.70
CA ARG A 99 3.24 14.31 1.90
C ARG A 99 2.68 15.12 3.07
N LEU A 100 2.45 14.49 4.20
CA LEU A 100 1.82 15.16 5.34
C LEU A 100 2.62 16.38 5.81
N GLU A 101 3.94 16.31 5.76
CA GLU A 101 4.85 17.40 6.10
C GLU A 101 4.80 18.60 5.16
N SER A 102 4.23 18.43 3.95
CA SER A 102 4.08 19.52 2.98
C SER A 102 2.84 20.40 3.22
N LEU A 103 1.98 20.00 4.17
CA LEU A 103 0.74 20.71 4.48
C LEU A 103 0.77 21.32 5.88
N HIS A 104 0.13 22.47 6.02
CA HIS A 104 -0.06 23.11 7.32
C HIS A 104 -1.10 22.33 8.15
N ALA A 105 -0.80 22.08 9.42
CA ALA A 105 -1.68 21.36 10.31
C ALA A 105 -3.04 22.07 10.49
N GLU A 106 -3.03 23.40 10.52
CA GLU A 106 -4.25 24.23 10.64
C GLU A 106 -5.21 24.00 9.48
N LEU A 107 -4.70 23.85 8.24
CA LEU A 107 -5.51 23.51 7.08
C LEU A 107 -6.21 22.15 7.27
N LEU A 108 -5.45 21.17 7.73
CA LEU A 108 -5.95 19.81 7.93
C LEU A 108 -6.96 19.75 9.09
N ARG A 109 -6.79 20.58 10.15
CA ARG A 109 -7.77 20.72 11.23
C ARG A 109 -9.05 21.37 10.75
N ALA A 110 -8.92 22.54 10.09
CA ALA A 110 -10.07 23.32 9.62
C ALA A 110 -10.93 22.58 8.59
N LYS A 111 -10.31 21.73 7.79
CA LYS A 111 -10.95 20.98 6.70
C LYS A 111 -10.92 19.47 6.90
N ARG A 112 -10.99 19.03 8.14
CA ARG A 112 -10.87 17.64 8.56
C ARG A 112 -11.64 16.66 7.64
N ALA A 113 -12.91 16.95 7.39
CA ALA A 113 -13.79 16.07 6.63
C ALA A 113 -13.36 15.88 5.15
N GLU A 114 -12.49 16.75 4.62
CA GLU A 114 -12.00 16.67 3.25
C GLU A 114 -10.73 15.79 3.11
N TRP A 115 -10.21 15.23 4.22
CA TRP A 115 -8.91 14.58 4.21
C TRP A 115 -8.91 13.19 4.86
N VAL A 116 -8.00 12.36 4.36
CA VAL A 116 -7.66 11.06 4.91
C VAL A 116 -6.16 11.02 5.17
N LEU A 117 -5.75 10.63 6.37
CA LEU A 117 -4.35 10.37 6.70
C LEU A 117 -4.06 8.88 6.49
N LYS A 118 -2.92 8.58 5.88
CA LYS A 118 -2.48 7.20 5.65
C LYS A 118 -0.99 7.08 5.90
N SER A 119 -0.55 6.01 6.56
CA SER A 119 0.88 5.71 6.63
C SER A 119 1.41 5.30 5.25
N ALA A 120 2.70 5.55 5.00
CA ALA A 120 3.33 5.28 3.72
C ALA A 120 3.26 3.80 3.32
N TYR A 121 3.41 2.88 4.27
CA TYR A 121 3.50 1.44 4.03
C TYR A 121 2.35 0.61 4.64
N GLY A 122 1.45 1.19 5.41
CA GLY A 122 0.30 0.49 5.99
C GLY A 122 -0.51 -0.26 4.93
N ALA A 123 -1.06 -1.42 5.29
CA ALA A 123 -1.86 -2.28 4.44
C ALA A 123 -3.23 -2.56 5.08
N GLU A 124 -4.18 -3.04 4.29
CA GLU A 124 -5.47 -3.56 4.75
C GLU A 124 -6.28 -2.60 5.64
N GLY A 125 -6.15 -1.29 5.39
CA GLY A 125 -6.80 -0.26 6.21
C GLY A 125 -6.06 0.09 7.50
N ASP A 126 -4.98 -0.62 7.82
CA ASP A 126 -4.12 -0.29 8.96
C ASP A 126 -3.55 1.13 8.83
N GLN A 127 -3.57 1.86 9.93
CA GLN A 127 -3.09 3.25 9.99
C GLN A 127 -3.73 4.17 8.91
N VAL A 128 -5.05 4.06 8.76
CA VAL A 128 -5.87 4.96 7.94
C VAL A 128 -6.82 5.71 8.85
N VAL A 129 -6.79 7.04 8.80
CA VAL A 129 -7.69 7.91 9.57
C VAL A 129 -8.49 8.75 8.60
N ILE A 130 -9.81 8.52 8.54
CA ILE A 130 -10.73 9.22 7.66
C ILE A 130 -11.33 10.39 8.43
N GLY A 131 -10.95 11.61 8.09
CA GLY A 131 -11.37 12.78 8.83
C GLY A 131 -12.88 13.02 8.87
N ALA A 132 -13.61 12.64 7.82
CA ALA A 132 -15.08 12.70 7.80
C ALA A 132 -15.75 11.77 8.81
N LEU A 133 -15.08 10.65 9.17
CA LEU A 133 -15.63 9.61 10.06
C LEU A 133 -15.00 9.63 11.46
N THR A 134 -14.09 10.56 11.72
CA THR A 134 -13.32 10.64 12.97
C THR A 134 -13.71 11.92 13.72
N ASP A 135 -13.84 11.86 15.04
CA ASP A 135 -14.05 13.07 15.85
C ASP A 135 -12.83 13.98 15.86
N GLU A 136 -13.01 15.21 16.29
CA GLU A 136 -11.97 16.25 16.23
C GLU A 136 -10.76 15.92 17.13
N ALA A 137 -11.01 15.37 18.31
CA ALA A 137 -9.95 15.07 19.27
C ALA A 137 -9.05 13.95 18.74
N THR A 138 -9.64 12.86 18.27
CA THR A 138 -8.93 11.73 17.65
C THR A 138 -8.20 12.14 16.38
N TRP A 139 -8.79 13.03 15.57
CA TRP A 139 -8.12 13.57 14.39
C TRP A 139 -6.88 14.37 14.74
N ASN A 140 -6.97 15.26 15.73
CA ASN A 140 -5.85 16.09 16.17
C ASN A 140 -4.73 15.23 16.76
N GLU A 141 -5.05 14.24 17.57
CA GLU A 141 -4.08 13.28 18.10
C GLU A 141 -3.37 12.51 16.97
N SER A 142 -4.13 12.09 15.95
CA SER A 142 -3.59 11.38 14.79
C SER A 142 -2.64 12.26 13.98
N LEU A 143 -2.96 13.54 13.82
CA LEU A 143 -2.09 14.52 13.15
C LEU A 143 -0.76 14.69 13.89
N GLU A 144 -0.79 14.77 15.21
CA GLU A 144 0.43 14.91 16.02
C GLU A 144 1.28 13.62 15.96
N LYS A 145 0.67 12.45 16.09
CA LYS A 145 1.35 11.15 15.99
C LYS A 145 1.97 10.91 14.62
N ALA A 146 1.32 11.39 13.56
CA ALA A 146 1.77 11.21 12.19
C ALA A 146 2.95 12.11 11.80
N ARG A 147 3.30 13.12 12.60
CA ARG A 147 4.38 14.08 12.33
C ARG A 147 5.59 13.82 13.24
N PRO A 148 6.80 13.79 12.71
CA PRO A 148 7.30 13.98 11.33
C PRO A 148 7.33 12.69 10.49
N GLY A 149 6.43 11.80 10.68
CA GLY A 149 6.47 10.45 10.18
C GLY A 149 6.34 10.26 8.67
N LEU A 150 6.32 9.00 8.25
CA LEU A 150 6.14 8.54 6.87
C LEU A 150 4.64 8.47 6.54
N TRP A 151 3.99 9.62 6.48
CA TRP A 151 2.55 9.75 6.26
C TRP A 151 2.23 10.59 5.04
N ILE A 152 1.02 10.38 4.52
CA ILE A 152 0.40 11.22 3.48
C ILE A 152 -0.93 11.76 3.98
N ALA A 153 -1.33 12.90 3.42
CA ALA A 153 -2.70 13.38 3.44
C ALA A 153 -3.28 13.29 2.03
N GLN A 154 -4.40 12.62 1.90
CA GLN A 154 -5.10 12.39 0.64
C GLN A 154 -6.49 13.00 0.71
N ARG A 155 -6.96 13.62 -0.37
CA ARG A 155 -8.35 14.09 -0.47
C ARG A 155 -9.30 12.92 -0.28
N TYR A 156 -10.29 13.12 0.59
CA TYR A 156 -11.38 12.18 0.74
C TYR A 156 -12.20 12.14 -0.56
N PHE A 157 -12.64 10.97 -0.92
CA PHE A 157 -13.59 10.74 -1.99
C PHE A 157 -14.60 9.69 -1.55
N ASP A 158 -15.83 9.82 -2.04
CA ASP A 158 -16.85 8.84 -1.78
C ASP A 158 -16.59 7.57 -2.61
N VAL A 159 -16.81 6.43 -1.98
CA VAL A 159 -16.69 5.13 -2.62
C VAL A 159 -18.07 4.71 -3.11
N GLU A 160 -18.16 4.20 -4.33
CA GLU A 160 -19.39 3.59 -4.80
C GLU A 160 -19.81 2.43 -3.92
N VAL A 161 -21.10 2.36 -3.65
CA VAL A 161 -21.72 1.24 -2.94
C VAL A 161 -22.56 0.43 -3.91
N ASP A 162 -22.59 -0.86 -3.72
CA ASP A 162 -23.46 -1.72 -4.51
C ASP A 162 -24.93 -1.66 -4.03
N SER A 163 -25.79 -2.46 -4.67
CA SER A 163 -27.23 -2.52 -4.35
C SER A 163 -27.53 -2.97 -2.89
N GLU A 164 -26.56 -3.56 -2.20
CA GLU A 164 -26.65 -4.00 -0.81
C GLU A 164 -26.07 -2.96 0.16
N GLY A 165 -25.59 -1.83 -0.35
CA GLY A 165 -24.95 -0.78 0.45
C GLY A 165 -23.52 -1.16 0.90
N MET A 166 -22.85 -2.06 0.19
CA MET A 166 -21.49 -2.49 0.47
C MET A 166 -20.50 -1.69 -0.38
N ASN A 167 -19.44 -1.20 0.23
CA ASN A 167 -18.30 -0.63 -0.49
C ASN A 167 -17.59 -1.72 -1.30
N VAL A 168 -17.30 -1.45 -2.56
CA VAL A 168 -16.57 -2.35 -3.44
C VAL A 168 -15.17 -1.78 -3.71
N ASN A 169 -14.16 -2.56 -3.38
CA ASN A 169 -12.75 -2.23 -3.65
C ASN A 169 -12.22 -3.18 -4.73
N LEU A 170 -11.81 -2.61 -5.85
CA LEU A 170 -11.28 -3.34 -7.00
C LEU A 170 -9.75 -3.24 -7.05
N GLY A 171 -9.09 -4.38 -7.15
CA GLY A 171 -7.67 -4.48 -7.46
C GLY A 171 -7.48 -4.98 -8.89
N VAL A 172 -6.50 -4.42 -9.58
CA VAL A 172 -6.12 -4.86 -10.94
C VAL A 172 -4.74 -5.48 -10.87
N PHE A 173 -4.62 -6.74 -11.29
CA PHE A 173 -3.31 -7.36 -11.49
C PHE A 173 -2.65 -6.79 -12.73
N VAL A 174 -1.37 -6.43 -12.61
CA VAL A 174 -0.56 -5.94 -13.73
C VAL A 174 0.63 -6.87 -13.93
N VAL A 175 0.72 -7.46 -15.11
CA VAL A 175 1.81 -8.36 -15.50
C VAL A 175 2.42 -7.87 -16.81
N GLY A 176 3.73 -7.62 -16.82
CA GLY A 176 4.40 -7.11 -18.01
C GLY A 176 3.84 -5.77 -18.51
N GLY A 177 3.34 -4.90 -17.64
CA GLY A 177 2.75 -3.61 -17.99
C GLY A 177 1.31 -3.68 -18.54
N LYS A 178 0.68 -4.85 -18.51
CA LYS A 178 -0.70 -5.05 -18.98
C LYS A 178 -1.59 -5.53 -17.83
N SER A 179 -2.88 -5.17 -17.87
CA SER A 179 -3.87 -5.72 -16.93
C SER A 179 -4.01 -7.23 -17.18
N ALA A 180 -3.98 -8.00 -16.10
CA ALA A 180 -3.95 -9.46 -16.13
C ALA A 180 -5.05 -10.11 -15.26
N GLY A 181 -6.02 -9.34 -14.83
CA GLY A 181 -7.16 -9.80 -14.04
C GLY A 181 -7.59 -8.81 -12.98
N LEU A 182 -8.73 -9.09 -12.39
CA LEU A 182 -9.34 -8.28 -11.34
C LEU A 182 -9.49 -9.09 -10.05
N PHE A 183 -9.40 -8.38 -8.95
CA PHE A 183 -9.68 -8.86 -7.61
C PHE A 183 -10.64 -7.87 -6.95
N ALA A 184 -11.66 -8.35 -6.28
CA ALA A 184 -12.61 -7.48 -5.59
C ALA A 184 -12.78 -7.88 -4.13
N ARG A 185 -12.96 -6.87 -3.29
CA ARG A 185 -13.36 -7.03 -1.89
C ARG A 185 -14.58 -6.18 -1.60
N LYS A 186 -15.48 -6.69 -0.77
CA LYS A 186 -16.70 -5.99 -0.34
C LYS A 186 -16.76 -5.90 1.16
N GLN A 187 -17.20 -4.75 1.66
CA GLN A 187 -17.40 -4.52 3.08
C GLN A 187 -18.39 -3.38 3.30
N LYS A 188 -19.14 -3.42 4.38
CA LYS A 188 -19.93 -2.27 4.82
C LYS A 188 -19.00 -1.24 5.49
N GLY A 189 -18.98 -0.02 4.95
CA GLY A 189 -18.08 1.03 5.43
C GLY A 189 -16.65 0.90 4.87
N PRO A 190 -15.65 1.58 5.47
CA PRO A 190 -14.27 1.58 5.00
C PRO A 190 -13.68 0.17 4.94
N THR A 191 -12.99 -0.14 3.86
CA THR A 191 -12.40 -1.48 3.62
C THR A 191 -11.17 -1.70 4.51
N ASP A 192 -11.16 -2.79 5.26
CA ASP A 192 -10.05 -3.25 6.10
C ASP A 192 -9.71 -4.73 5.86
N GLY A 193 -8.92 -5.35 6.75
CA GLY A 193 -8.49 -6.75 6.66
C GLY A 193 -9.65 -7.76 6.74
N SER A 194 -10.81 -7.39 7.23
CA SER A 194 -12.00 -8.26 7.35
C SER A 194 -12.89 -8.28 6.10
N ALA A 195 -12.57 -7.46 5.09
CA ALA A 195 -13.36 -7.36 3.88
C ALA A 195 -13.42 -8.69 3.11
N LEU A 196 -14.61 -9.08 2.69
CA LEU A 196 -14.86 -10.31 1.96
C LEU A 196 -14.29 -10.25 0.54
N SER A 197 -13.47 -11.23 0.18
CA SER A 197 -13.05 -11.45 -1.20
C SER A 197 -14.22 -12.01 -2.01
N VAL A 198 -14.51 -11.41 -3.16
CA VAL A 198 -15.62 -11.81 -4.01
C VAL A 198 -15.13 -12.01 -5.45
N PRO A 199 -15.73 -12.95 -6.20
CA PRO A 199 -15.40 -13.15 -7.60
C PRO A 199 -15.83 -11.95 -8.43
N VAL A 200 -15.04 -11.65 -9.49
CA VAL A 200 -15.37 -10.62 -10.47
C VAL A 200 -15.79 -11.29 -11.78
N VAL A 201 -16.98 -10.98 -12.25
CA VAL A 201 -17.47 -11.43 -13.54
C VAL A 201 -17.50 -10.23 -14.49
N ILE A 202 -16.89 -10.38 -15.65
CA ILE A 202 -16.93 -9.39 -16.73
C ILE A 202 -17.94 -9.92 -17.77
N SER A 203 -18.99 -9.17 -18.01
CA SER A 203 -20.00 -9.46 -19.01
C SER A 203 -19.80 -8.64 -20.28
#